data_288a3c016e47a601a7ebb538f413ca34
#
_entry.id   288a3c016e47a601a7ebb538f413ca34
#
_cell.length_a   1.000
_cell.length_b   1.000
_cell.length_c   1.000
_cell.angle_alpha   90.00
_cell.angle_beta   90.00
_cell.angle_gamma   90.00
#
_symmetry.space_group_name_H-M   'P 1'
#
loop_
_entity.id
_entity.type
_entity.pdbx_description
1 polymer ?
#
loop_
_entity_poly.entity_id
_entity_poly.type
_entity_poly.pdbx_seq_one_letter_code
_entity_poly.pdbx_strand_id
1 'polypeptide(L)'
;MLGQVDALSGLTGLPLLGSFHASDVILNSFGLILPALSKNSRNLMSTYVAFVNSQDPNNHGLKDLPHWPTWDPEGKAMFNYRESGTRIIKDDFREKQMAFLNDNGDTYRC
;
A
#
# COMPACT_ATOMS: atom_id res chain seq x y z
N MET A 1 -3.49 1.77 -4.15
CA MET A 1 -4.20 0.67 -3.48
C MET A 1 -5.19 -0.11 -4.35
N LEU A 2 -5.42 0.28 -5.61
CA LEU A 2 -6.38 -0.38 -6.51
C LEU A 2 -5.90 -1.71 -7.14
N GLY A 3 -4.63 -2.07 -7.01
CA GLY A 3 -4.07 -3.26 -7.68
C GLY A 3 -4.14 -4.58 -6.91
N GLN A 4 -4.59 -4.57 -5.65
CA GLN A 4 -4.69 -5.80 -4.84
C GLN A 4 -6.05 -6.51 -4.97
N VAL A 5 -7.02 -5.84 -5.56
CA VAL A 5 -8.42 -6.26 -5.54
C VAL A 5 -8.72 -7.35 -6.57
N ASP A 6 -7.99 -7.34 -7.68
CA ASP A 6 -8.24 -8.29 -8.77
C ASP A 6 -7.90 -9.74 -8.37
N ALA A 7 -6.87 -9.93 -7.55
CA ALA A 7 -6.48 -11.25 -7.06
C ALA A 7 -7.51 -11.86 -6.09
N LEU A 8 -8.13 -11.03 -5.27
CA LEU A 8 -9.13 -11.51 -4.29
C LEU A 8 -10.47 -11.84 -4.94
N SER A 9 -10.89 -11.07 -5.95
CA SER A 9 -12.13 -11.33 -6.70
C SER A 9 -12.07 -12.65 -7.47
N GLY A 10 -10.91 -12.99 -8.02
CA GLY A 10 -10.70 -14.29 -8.68
C GLY A 10 -10.72 -15.48 -7.71
N LEU A 11 -10.32 -15.27 -6.46
CA LEU A 11 -10.22 -16.34 -5.45
C LEU A 11 -11.51 -16.58 -4.68
N THR A 12 -12.34 -15.55 -4.49
CA THR A 12 -13.53 -15.60 -3.61
C THR A 12 -14.85 -15.55 -4.36
N GLY A 13 -14.82 -15.25 -5.66
CA GLY A 13 -16.05 -15.02 -6.43
C GLY A 13 -16.87 -13.80 -5.94
N LEU A 14 -16.33 -13.02 -5.03
CA LEU A 14 -16.96 -11.81 -4.51
C LEU A 14 -16.80 -10.65 -5.49
N PRO A 15 -17.80 -9.78 -5.63
CA PRO A 15 -17.66 -8.58 -6.45
C PRO A 15 -16.54 -7.71 -5.90
N LEU A 16 -15.91 -6.93 -6.76
CA LEU A 16 -14.82 -6.00 -6.47
C LEU A 16 -15.13 -5.12 -5.24
N LEU A 17 -14.68 -5.54 -4.07
CA LEU A 17 -14.91 -4.82 -2.80
C LEU A 17 -13.97 -3.63 -2.61
N GLY A 18 -12.99 -3.45 -3.51
CA GLY A 18 -11.97 -2.44 -3.34
C GLY A 18 -11.06 -2.71 -2.13
N SER A 19 -10.37 -1.68 -1.66
CA SER A 19 -9.60 -1.74 -0.42
C SER A 19 -10.55 -1.55 0.77
N PHE A 20 -10.81 -2.61 1.50
CA PHE A 20 -11.61 -2.60 2.72
C PHE A 20 -10.71 -2.72 3.96
N HIS A 21 -11.28 -2.47 5.15
CA HIS A 21 -10.55 -2.57 6.42
C HIS A 21 -9.92 -3.97 6.59
N ALA A 22 -8.66 -4.00 6.97
CA ALA A 22 -7.84 -5.21 7.12
C ALA A 22 -7.55 -5.99 5.81
N SER A 23 -7.86 -5.44 4.63
CA SER A 23 -7.50 -6.07 3.36
C SER A 23 -5.98 -6.21 3.19
N ASP A 24 -5.23 -5.27 3.73
CA ASP A 24 -3.77 -5.29 3.81
C ASP A 24 -3.25 -6.46 4.65
N VAL A 25 -3.87 -6.75 5.78
CA VAL A 25 -3.52 -7.87 6.66
C VAL A 25 -3.79 -9.20 5.97
N ILE A 26 -4.95 -9.36 5.34
CA ILE A 26 -5.34 -10.60 4.65
C ILE A 26 -4.49 -10.85 3.41
N LEU A 27 -4.31 -9.81 2.59
CA LEU A 27 -3.61 -9.93 1.30
C LEU A 27 -2.09 -9.92 1.45
N ASN A 28 -1.59 -9.27 2.49
CA ASN A 28 -0.17 -9.15 2.76
C ASN A 28 0.29 -9.98 3.96
N SER A 29 -0.52 -10.93 4.43
CA SER A 29 -0.29 -11.74 5.64
C SER A 29 1.07 -12.45 5.65
N PHE A 30 2.11 -11.64 5.42
CA PHE A 30 3.52 -12.02 5.51
C PHE A 30 3.88 -13.32 4.77
N GLY A 31 3.24 -13.56 3.63
CA GLY A 31 3.49 -14.75 2.81
C GLY A 31 2.87 -16.05 3.35
N LEU A 32 2.11 -15.99 4.45
CA LEU A 32 1.64 -17.17 5.17
C LEU A 32 0.39 -17.83 4.58
N ILE A 33 -0.46 -17.08 3.89
CA ILE A 33 -1.81 -17.60 3.55
C ILE A 33 -1.97 -17.93 2.06
N LEU A 34 -1.36 -17.17 1.15
CA LEU A 34 -1.57 -17.34 -0.29
C LEU A 34 -0.26 -17.32 -1.08
N PRO A 35 0.26 -18.47 -1.51
CA PRO A 35 1.48 -18.55 -2.32
C PRO A 35 1.44 -17.70 -3.59
N ALA A 36 0.27 -17.49 -4.19
CA ALA A 36 0.08 -16.65 -5.38
C ALA A 36 0.34 -15.15 -5.12
N LEU A 37 0.17 -14.69 -3.88
CA LEU A 37 0.42 -13.31 -3.45
C LEU A 37 1.85 -13.13 -2.89
N SER A 38 2.68 -14.15 -2.96
CA SER A 38 3.95 -14.25 -2.25
C SER A 38 4.96 -13.14 -2.60
N LYS A 39 4.93 -12.58 -3.81
CA LYS A 39 5.88 -11.53 -4.21
C LYS A 39 5.55 -10.19 -3.53
N ASN A 40 4.31 -9.73 -3.59
CA ASN A 40 3.90 -8.50 -2.93
C ASN A 40 3.98 -8.61 -1.41
N SER A 41 3.55 -9.73 -0.87
CA SER A 41 3.62 -10.03 0.56
C SER A 41 5.08 -10.01 1.04
N ARG A 42 6.00 -10.65 0.31
CA ARG A 42 7.44 -10.62 0.62
C ARG A 42 8.00 -9.21 0.55
N ASN A 43 7.65 -8.44 -0.48
CA ASN A 43 8.13 -7.08 -0.65
C ASN A 43 7.68 -6.19 0.51
N LEU A 44 6.40 -6.25 0.87
CA LEU A 44 5.86 -5.51 2.00
C LEU A 44 6.52 -5.92 3.31
N MET A 45 6.59 -7.22 3.60
CA MET A 45 7.24 -7.73 4.79
C MET A 45 8.70 -7.26 4.90
N SER A 46 9.45 -7.35 3.80
CA SER A 46 10.86 -6.96 3.80
C SER A 46 11.05 -5.48 4.10
N THR A 47 10.20 -4.60 3.57
CA THR A 47 10.25 -3.16 3.88
C THR A 47 9.85 -2.87 5.31
N TYR A 48 8.84 -3.56 5.88
CA TYR A 48 8.48 -3.44 7.30
C TYR A 48 9.60 -3.90 8.23
N VAL A 49 10.19 -5.07 7.95
CA VAL A 49 11.31 -5.60 8.75
C VAL A 49 12.52 -4.66 8.67
N ALA A 50 12.84 -4.15 7.48
CA ALA A 50 13.91 -3.17 7.30
C ALA A 50 13.67 -1.91 8.13
N PHE A 51 12.45 -1.37 8.08
CA PHE A 51 12.09 -0.18 8.87
C PHE A 51 12.18 -0.44 10.37
N VAL A 52 11.69 -1.56 10.87
CA VAL A 52 11.77 -1.91 12.30
C VAL A 52 13.22 -2.03 12.75
N ASN A 53 14.10 -2.61 11.94
CA ASN A 53 15.49 -2.85 12.30
C ASN A 53 16.40 -1.61 12.18
N SER A 54 16.14 -0.75 11.17
CA SER A 54 17.05 0.34 10.83
C SER A 54 16.39 1.71 10.72
N GLN A 55 15.07 1.79 10.92
CA GLN A 55 14.25 2.98 10.67
C GLN A 55 14.31 3.49 9.22
N ASP A 56 14.76 2.62 8.31
CA ASP A 56 14.81 2.89 6.87
C ASP A 56 14.18 1.70 6.11
N PRO A 57 13.04 1.90 5.44
CA PRO A 57 12.39 0.83 4.68
C PRO A 57 13.22 0.37 3.48
N ASN A 58 14.25 1.12 3.06
CA ASN A 58 15.10 0.80 1.92
C ASN A 58 16.18 -0.24 2.22
N ASN A 59 16.45 -0.51 3.50
CA ASN A 59 17.45 -1.52 3.91
C ASN A 59 16.94 -2.96 3.80
N HIS A 60 16.00 -3.22 2.87
CA HIS A 60 15.33 -4.52 2.67
C HIS A 60 16.16 -5.54 1.87
N GLY A 61 17.25 -5.15 1.21
CA GLY A 61 18.11 -6.05 0.44
C GLY A 61 17.52 -6.61 -0.86
N LEU A 62 16.31 -6.24 -1.26
CA LEU A 62 15.67 -6.69 -2.49
C LEU A 62 16.05 -5.79 -3.66
N LYS A 63 16.51 -6.40 -4.77
CA LYS A 63 16.97 -5.67 -5.96
C LYS A 63 15.84 -5.15 -6.85
N ASP A 64 14.66 -5.77 -6.75
CA ASP A 64 13.53 -5.50 -7.64
C ASP A 64 12.57 -4.41 -7.09
N LEU A 65 12.85 -3.89 -5.91
CA LEU A 65 12.05 -2.81 -5.35
C LEU A 65 12.68 -1.45 -5.69
N PRO A 66 11.85 -0.48 -6.10
CA PRO A 66 12.33 0.90 -6.25
C PRO A 66 12.71 1.46 -4.87
N HIS A 67 13.59 2.44 -4.86
CA HIS A 67 13.88 3.20 -3.65
C HIS A 67 12.61 3.91 -3.15
N TRP A 68 12.26 3.72 -1.89
CA TRP A 68 11.13 4.40 -1.25
C TRP A 68 11.58 5.80 -0.80
N PRO A 69 11.18 6.86 -1.49
CA PRO A 69 11.57 8.20 -1.12
C PRO A 69 10.86 8.63 0.17
N THR A 70 11.50 9.48 0.95
CA THR A 70 10.83 10.20 2.04
C THR A 70 9.73 11.07 1.44
N TRP A 71 8.54 11.01 2.03
CA TRP A 71 7.43 11.86 1.59
C TRP A 71 7.75 13.34 1.88
N ASP A 72 7.50 14.18 0.91
CA ASP A 72 7.59 15.63 1.03
C ASP A 72 6.40 16.28 0.30
N PRO A 73 5.99 17.52 0.70
CA PRO A 73 4.81 18.16 0.13
C PRO A 73 4.96 18.60 -1.35
N GLU A 74 6.17 18.67 -1.87
CA GLU A 74 6.44 19.06 -3.27
C GLU A 74 6.41 17.84 -4.18
N GLY A 75 7.12 16.78 -3.81
CA GLY A 75 7.21 15.54 -4.58
C GLY A 75 5.99 14.65 -4.40
N LYS A 76 5.39 14.64 -3.20
CA LYS A 76 4.22 13.81 -2.83
C LYS A 76 4.39 12.36 -3.26
N ALA A 77 5.59 11.81 -3.11
CA ALA A 77 5.90 10.47 -3.56
C ALA A 77 5.32 9.43 -2.60
N MET A 78 4.54 8.49 -3.12
CA MET A 78 3.94 7.40 -2.36
C MET A 78 4.30 6.05 -2.95
N PHE A 79 4.61 5.10 -2.08
CA PHE A 79 4.93 3.73 -2.47
C PHE A 79 3.65 2.93 -2.71
N ASN A 80 3.51 2.33 -3.88
CA ASN A 80 2.31 1.58 -4.27
C ASN A 80 2.66 0.12 -4.58
N TYR A 81 2.22 -0.78 -3.72
CA TYR A 81 2.34 -2.22 -3.91
C TYR A 81 1.22 -2.72 -4.84
N ARG A 82 1.60 -3.37 -5.95
CA ARG A 82 0.68 -3.94 -6.93
C ARG A 82 1.10 -5.36 -7.30
N GLU A 83 0.16 -6.17 -7.72
CA GLU A 83 0.44 -7.50 -8.25
C GLU A 83 1.37 -7.43 -9.48
N SER A 84 1.17 -6.42 -10.34
CA SER A 84 2.02 -6.16 -11.51
C SER A 84 3.41 -5.59 -11.18
N GLY A 85 3.71 -5.36 -9.91
CA GLY A 85 4.96 -4.80 -9.41
C GLY A 85 4.78 -3.51 -8.61
N THR A 86 5.70 -3.29 -7.69
CA THR A 86 5.73 -2.10 -6.82
C THR A 86 6.26 -0.89 -7.60
N ARG A 87 5.67 0.27 -7.40
CA ARG A 87 6.08 1.51 -8.05
C ARG A 87 5.86 2.74 -7.18
N ILE A 88 6.55 3.82 -7.50
CA ILE A 88 6.29 5.14 -6.92
C ILE A 88 5.16 5.80 -7.71
N ILE A 89 4.19 6.34 -6.99
CA ILE A 89 3.09 7.14 -7.53
C ILE A 89 3.00 8.46 -6.80
N LYS A 90 2.23 9.40 -7.34
CA LYS A 90 1.94 10.65 -6.67
C LYS A 90 0.80 10.46 -5.66
N ASP A 91 0.94 11.07 -4.49
CA ASP A 91 -0.07 11.09 -3.43
C ASP A 91 -1.03 12.28 -3.64
N ASP A 92 -1.83 12.18 -4.71
CA ASP A 92 -2.81 13.21 -5.09
C ASP A 92 -4.23 12.65 -5.28
N PHE A 93 -4.42 11.37 -4.90
CA PHE A 93 -5.71 10.70 -5.02
C PHE A 93 -6.75 11.39 -4.12
N ARG A 94 -7.79 11.93 -4.74
CA ARG A 94 -8.86 12.69 -4.05
C ARG A 94 -8.36 13.89 -3.24
N GLU A 95 -7.29 14.52 -3.65
CA GLU A 95 -6.69 15.67 -2.96
C GLU A 95 -7.72 16.77 -2.67
N LYS A 96 -8.56 17.13 -3.66
CA LYS A 96 -9.59 18.17 -3.50
C LYS A 96 -10.66 17.79 -2.48
N GLN A 97 -11.10 16.54 -2.48
CA GLN A 97 -12.10 16.03 -1.54
C GLN A 97 -11.54 15.98 -0.11
N MET A 98 -10.27 15.55 0.02
CA MET A 98 -9.59 15.53 1.31
C MET A 98 -9.35 16.94 1.85
N ALA A 99 -8.95 17.88 1.01
CA ALA A 99 -8.83 19.29 1.40
C ALA A 99 -10.15 19.84 1.90
N PHE A 100 -11.27 19.58 1.20
CA PHE A 100 -12.58 19.99 1.65
C PHE A 100 -12.93 19.42 3.02
N LEU A 101 -12.68 18.16 3.29
CA LEU A 101 -12.95 17.53 4.58
C LEU A 101 -12.08 18.13 5.70
N ASN A 102 -10.80 18.37 5.41
CA ASN A 102 -9.88 18.97 6.38
C ASN A 102 -10.27 20.41 6.73
N ASP A 103 -10.65 21.21 5.73
CA ASP A 103 -11.06 22.60 5.91
C ASP A 103 -12.38 22.72 6.69
N ASN A 104 -13.21 21.68 6.66
CA ASN A 104 -14.50 21.62 7.34
C ASN A 104 -14.51 20.60 8.50
N GLY A 105 -13.35 20.26 9.05
CA GLY A 105 -13.19 19.22 10.07
C GLY A 105 -14.08 19.43 11.31
N ASP A 106 -14.31 20.67 11.73
CA ASP A 106 -15.16 20.97 12.88
C ASP A 106 -16.65 20.62 12.63
N THR A 107 -17.10 20.62 11.39
CA THR A 107 -18.47 20.26 11.00
C THR A 107 -18.68 18.75 11.01
N TYR A 108 -17.62 17.97 10.76
CA TYR A 108 -17.67 16.50 10.57
C TYR A 108 -17.02 15.72 11.71
N ARG A 109 -16.80 16.34 12.86
CA ARG A 109 -16.33 15.64 14.07
C ARG A 109 -17.41 14.66 14.55
N CYS A 110 -17.04 13.38 14.61
CA CYS A 110 -17.84 12.34 15.27
C CYS A 110 -17.57 12.35 16.77
#